data_b08528f21da2743343731c3f7ed6ca6b
#
_entry.id   b08528f21da2743343731c3f7ed6ca6b
#
_cell.length_a   1.000
_cell.length_b   1.000
_cell.length_c   1.000
_cell.angle_alpha   90.00
_cell.angle_beta   90.00
_cell.angle_gamma   90.00
#
_symmetry.space_group_name_H-M   'P 1'
#
loop_
_entity.id
_entity.type
_entity.pdbx_description
1 polymer ?
#
loop_
_entity_poly.entity_id
_entity_poly.type
_entity_poly.pdbx_seq_one_letter_code
_entity_poly.pdbx_strand_id
1 'polypeptide(L)'
;MRAIITRHYKTLINAAEEILGWGDSPRDSGWKADVEYVSTQLQKRGVKFDAVYSSDLERARQTAMFHARRFGINIIHDTPALNEVNYGKLYKKKKKWVAEHYPQYKKDPDFVYPEGESFRQMQQRSVAFLSSLAKTNPQQTVLIVAHAGVIRGFISHFLGLNYADHLRHKISHRYIGDFQFDGESCVRYDELGKPSGFVHEGVIEIPVSCVAAGSRPVPSAKIKSAPEFSSLSAKHI
;
A
#
# COMPACT_ATOMS: atom_id res chain seq x y z
N MET A 1 -14.90 -1.54 11.29
CA MET A 1 -14.82 -1.58 9.82
C MET A 1 -13.75 -2.57 9.36
N ARG A 2 -13.97 -3.24 8.22
CA ARG A 2 -12.92 -4.03 7.54
C ARG A 2 -12.55 -3.36 6.22
N ALA A 3 -11.28 -3.06 5.98
CA ALA A 3 -10.78 -2.49 4.75
C ALA A 3 -9.86 -3.48 4.02
N ILE A 4 -10.28 -3.95 2.86
CA ILE A 4 -9.45 -4.70 1.94
C ILE A 4 -8.77 -3.70 1.02
N ILE A 5 -7.44 -3.63 1.07
CA ILE A 5 -6.66 -2.63 0.35
C ILE A 5 -5.81 -3.31 -0.72
N THR A 6 -5.91 -2.82 -1.95
CA THR A 6 -5.18 -3.34 -3.11
C THR A 6 -4.42 -2.23 -3.83
N ARG A 7 -3.43 -2.62 -4.63
CA ARG A 7 -2.70 -1.71 -5.49
C ARG A 7 -3.33 -1.68 -6.87
N HIS A 8 -3.29 -0.51 -7.54
CA HIS A 8 -3.67 -0.37 -8.94
C HIS A 8 -2.88 -1.32 -9.87
N TYR A 9 -3.38 -1.57 -11.08
CA TYR A 9 -2.71 -2.38 -12.11
C TYR A 9 -1.31 -1.83 -12.46
N LYS A 10 -0.44 -2.70 -12.97
CA LYS A 10 0.88 -2.33 -13.43
C LYS A 10 0.82 -1.49 -14.70
N THR A 11 1.59 -0.40 -14.73
CA THR A 11 1.70 0.51 -15.87
C THR A 11 3.06 0.39 -16.55
N LEU A 12 3.19 0.92 -17.79
CA LEU A 12 4.45 0.94 -18.52
C LEU A 12 5.55 1.70 -17.77
N ILE A 13 5.22 2.83 -17.12
CA ILE A 13 6.18 3.59 -16.28
C ILE A 13 6.62 2.75 -15.07
N ASN A 14 5.72 1.96 -14.46
CA ASN A 14 6.13 1.04 -13.39
C ASN A 14 7.09 -0.05 -13.91
N ALA A 15 6.85 -0.59 -15.11
CA ALA A 15 7.71 -1.58 -15.73
C ALA A 15 9.09 -0.99 -16.10
N ALA A 16 9.13 0.26 -16.50
CA ALA A 16 10.35 1.00 -16.85
C ALA A 16 11.18 1.47 -15.64
N GLU A 17 10.75 1.15 -14.39
CA GLU A 17 11.39 1.61 -13.14
C GLU A 17 11.54 3.15 -13.09
N GLU A 18 10.51 3.86 -13.54
CA GLU A 18 10.39 5.32 -13.49
C GLU A 18 9.45 5.80 -12.39
N ILE A 19 9.59 7.08 -12.04
CA ILE A 19 8.69 7.77 -11.11
C ILE A 19 7.37 8.09 -11.84
N LEU A 20 6.26 7.62 -11.28
CA LEU A 20 4.92 7.89 -11.81
C LEU A 20 4.21 9.01 -11.04
N GLY A 21 4.15 8.93 -9.71
CA GLY A 21 3.48 9.92 -8.88
C GLY A 21 2.01 10.14 -9.29
N TRP A 22 1.65 11.40 -9.53
CA TRP A 22 0.32 11.79 -10.00
C TRP A 22 0.18 11.78 -11.52
N GLY A 23 1.26 11.51 -12.26
CA GLY A 23 1.15 11.41 -13.71
C GLY A 23 0.45 10.15 -14.19
N ASP A 24 0.13 10.11 -15.48
CA ASP A 24 -0.53 8.98 -16.14
C ASP A 24 0.45 8.11 -16.93
N SER A 25 0.03 6.86 -17.12
CA SER A 25 0.76 5.89 -17.92
C SER A 25 -0.17 4.78 -18.42
N PRO A 26 -0.02 4.32 -19.66
CA PRO A 26 -0.73 3.17 -20.17
C PRO A 26 -0.50 1.91 -19.33
N ARG A 27 -1.42 0.97 -19.46
CA ARG A 27 -1.34 -0.35 -18.83
C ARG A 27 -0.14 -1.13 -19.38
N ASP A 28 0.53 -1.88 -18.53
CA ASP A 28 1.49 -2.91 -18.91
C ASP A 28 0.76 -4.12 -19.50
N SER A 29 1.43 -4.93 -20.32
CA SER A 29 0.82 -6.09 -20.98
C SER A 29 0.26 -7.14 -19.99
N GLY A 30 0.85 -7.26 -18.80
CA GLY A 30 0.45 -8.21 -17.75
C GLY A 30 -0.66 -7.72 -16.82
N TRP A 31 -1.15 -6.50 -16.98
CA TRP A 31 -2.06 -5.85 -16.03
C TRP A 31 -3.31 -6.67 -15.71
N LYS A 32 -3.91 -7.31 -16.72
CA LYS A 32 -5.16 -8.06 -16.58
C LYS A 32 -5.00 -9.26 -15.66
N ALA A 33 -3.91 -10.01 -15.82
CA ALA A 33 -3.61 -11.17 -14.99
C ALA A 33 -3.42 -10.79 -13.51
N ASP A 34 -2.83 -9.61 -13.23
CA ASP A 34 -2.65 -9.13 -11.86
C ASP A 34 -3.99 -8.77 -11.20
N VAL A 35 -4.84 -8.04 -11.92
CA VAL A 35 -6.16 -7.61 -11.41
C VAL A 35 -7.12 -8.81 -11.25
N GLU A 36 -7.11 -9.74 -12.20
CA GLU A 36 -7.89 -10.99 -12.12
C GLU A 36 -7.43 -11.87 -10.94
N TYR A 37 -6.12 -11.96 -10.69
CA TYR A 37 -5.59 -12.67 -9.53
C TYR A 37 -6.19 -12.12 -8.23
N VAL A 38 -6.15 -10.80 -8.03
CA VAL A 38 -6.70 -10.13 -6.84
C VAL A 38 -8.18 -10.45 -6.67
N SER A 39 -9.00 -10.23 -7.69
CA SER A 39 -10.44 -10.54 -7.64
C SER A 39 -10.71 -12.01 -7.32
N THR A 40 -9.98 -12.91 -7.94
CA THR A 40 -10.14 -14.37 -7.74
C THR A 40 -9.79 -14.77 -6.31
N GLN A 41 -8.71 -14.21 -5.73
CA GLN A 41 -8.34 -14.48 -4.35
C GLN A 41 -9.40 -14.00 -3.36
N LEU A 42 -10.00 -12.84 -3.60
CA LEU A 42 -11.06 -12.29 -2.77
C LEU A 42 -12.37 -13.08 -2.91
N GLN A 43 -12.75 -13.50 -4.12
CA GLN A 43 -13.91 -14.36 -4.35
C GLN A 43 -13.78 -15.73 -3.68
N LYS A 44 -12.61 -16.38 -3.79
CA LYS A 44 -12.33 -17.66 -3.12
C LYS A 44 -12.48 -17.59 -1.59
N ARG A 45 -12.27 -16.41 -1.01
CA ARG A 45 -12.43 -16.15 0.43
C ARG A 45 -13.84 -15.72 0.81
N GLY A 46 -14.76 -15.66 -0.15
CA GLY A 46 -16.13 -15.24 0.09
C GLY A 46 -16.28 -13.79 0.56
N VAL A 47 -15.30 -12.92 0.28
CA VAL A 47 -15.37 -11.51 0.69
C VAL A 47 -16.47 -10.81 -0.08
N LYS A 48 -17.36 -10.14 0.65
CA LYS A 48 -18.41 -9.27 0.12
C LYS A 48 -18.06 -7.82 0.50
N PHE A 49 -18.36 -6.89 -0.38
CA PHE A 49 -18.08 -5.47 -0.17
C PHE A 49 -19.35 -4.65 -0.12
N ASP A 50 -19.41 -3.71 0.81
CA ASP A 50 -20.49 -2.73 0.93
C ASP A 50 -20.22 -1.49 0.07
N ALA A 51 -18.93 -1.13 -0.11
CA ALA A 51 -18.51 0.02 -0.92
C ALA A 51 -17.10 -0.19 -1.51
N VAL A 52 -16.82 0.56 -2.58
CA VAL A 52 -15.50 0.64 -3.22
C VAL A 52 -15.00 2.08 -3.19
N TYR A 53 -13.79 2.28 -2.72
CA TYR A 53 -13.08 3.55 -2.70
C TYR A 53 -11.84 3.48 -3.57
N SER A 54 -11.48 4.60 -4.21
CA SER A 54 -10.33 4.68 -5.10
C SER A 54 -9.59 6.01 -4.93
N SER A 55 -8.27 5.99 -5.16
CA SER A 55 -7.59 7.20 -5.61
C SER A 55 -8.25 7.72 -6.88
N ASP A 56 -8.28 9.03 -7.08
CA ASP A 56 -8.84 9.65 -8.30
C ASP A 56 -7.90 9.57 -9.50
N LEU A 57 -6.67 9.03 -9.33
CA LEU A 57 -5.75 8.77 -10.44
C LEU A 57 -6.27 7.63 -11.31
N GLU A 58 -6.24 7.85 -12.63
CA GLU A 58 -6.93 7.00 -13.63
C GLU A 58 -6.61 5.50 -13.49
N ARG A 59 -5.36 5.13 -13.24
CA ARG A 59 -4.96 3.72 -13.04
C ARG A 59 -5.64 3.07 -11.83
N ALA A 60 -5.89 3.83 -10.75
CA ALA A 60 -6.57 3.31 -9.57
C ALA A 60 -8.07 3.22 -9.83
N ARG A 61 -8.68 4.26 -10.41
CA ARG A 61 -10.10 4.26 -10.81
C ARG A 61 -10.43 3.09 -11.72
N GLN A 62 -9.65 2.87 -12.78
CA GLN A 62 -9.88 1.77 -13.71
C GLN A 62 -9.73 0.40 -13.04
N THR A 63 -8.78 0.26 -12.09
CA THR A 63 -8.64 -0.97 -11.29
C THR A 63 -9.86 -1.17 -10.39
N ALA A 64 -10.31 -0.10 -9.72
CA ALA A 64 -11.50 -0.12 -8.87
C ALA A 64 -12.75 -0.50 -9.68
N MET A 65 -12.94 0.07 -10.88
CA MET A 65 -14.03 -0.28 -11.77
C MET A 65 -14.02 -1.76 -12.17
N PHE A 66 -12.84 -2.33 -12.42
CA PHE A 66 -12.72 -3.76 -12.73
C PHE A 66 -13.17 -4.62 -11.54
N HIS A 67 -12.68 -4.31 -10.34
CA HIS A 67 -13.08 -5.04 -9.13
C HIS A 67 -14.56 -4.83 -8.81
N ALA A 68 -15.05 -3.59 -8.85
CA ALA A 68 -16.45 -3.26 -8.56
C ALA A 68 -17.41 -4.08 -9.44
N ARG A 69 -17.18 -4.14 -10.75
CA ARG A 69 -17.96 -4.98 -11.68
C ARG A 69 -17.92 -6.46 -11.30
N ARG A 70 -16.76 -6.95 -10.87
CA ARG A 70 -16.57 -8.36 -10.49
C ARG A 70 -17.32 -8.74 -9.22
N PHE A 71 -17.55 -7.77 -8.33
CA PHE A 71 -18.29 -7.94 -7.06
C PHE A 71 -19.71 -7.39 -7.09
N GLY A 72 -20.20 -6.93 -8.24
CA GLY A 72 -21.55 -6.42 -8.38
C GLY A 72 -21.80 -5.05 -7.70
N ILE A 73 -20.73 -4.25 -7.52
CA ILE A 73 -20.82 -2.90 -6.93
C ILE A 73 -20.90 -1.87 -8.05
N ASN A 74 -21.91 -1.01 -7.98
CA ASN A 74 -22.16 -0.01 -9.04
C ASN A 74 -21.59 1.38 -8.73
N ILE A 75 -21.26 1.66 -7.46
CA ILE A 75 -20.80 2.98 -7.01
C ILE A 75 -19.36 2.87 -6.55
N ILE A 76 -18.51 3.77 -7.07
CA ILE A 76 -17.12 3.92 -6.66
C ILE A 76 -16.95 5.35 -6.15
N HIS A 77 -16.38 5.48 -4.97
CA HIS A 77 -16.06 6.76 -4.35
C HIS A 77 -14.60 7.11 -4.61
N ASP A 78 -14.37 8.10 -5.47
CA ASP A 78 -13.02 8.59 -5.75
C ASP A 78 -12.61 9.67 -4.75
N THR A 79 -11.33 9.67 -4.35
CA THR A 79 -10.79 10.69 -3.45
C THR A 79 -9.32 10.96 -3.70
N PRO A 80 -8.88 12.25 -3.76
CA PRO A 80 -7.47 12.61 -3.83
C PRO A 80 -6.70 12.24 -2.55
N ALA A 81 -7.39 11.99 -1.43
CA ALA A 81 -6.74 11.55 -0.20
C ALA A 81 -6.01 10.21 -0.35
N LEU A 82 -6.39 9.38 -1.33
CA LEU A 82 -5.74 8.10 -1.65
C LEU A 82 -4.71 8.19 -2.78
N ASN A 83 -4.40 9.39 -3.30
CA ASN A 83 -3.41 9.55 -4.36
C ASN A 83 -2.00 9.18 -3.90
N GLU A 84 -1.19 8.67 -4.84
CA GLU A 84 0.23 8.40 -4.61
C GLU A 84 0.97 9.68 -4.18
N VAL A 85 2.19 9.57 -3.67
CA VAL A 85 3.06 10.72 -3.46
C VAL A 85 3.13 11.56 -4.73
N ASN A 86 2.89 12.87 -4.60
CA ASN A 86 3.14 13.80 -5.68
C ASN A 86 4.66 14.03 -5.78
N TYR A 87 5.29 13.41 -6.77
CA TYR A 87 6.72 13.57 -7.02
C TYR A 87 7.05 14.81 -7.89
N GLY A 88 6.05 15.59 -8.29
CA GLY A 88 6.21 16.84 -9.04
C GLY A 88 7.11 16.69 -10.28
N LYS A 89 8.20 17.48 -10.34
CA LYS A 89 9.16 17.48 -11.45
C LYS A 89 9.92 16.16 -11.66
N LEU A 90 9.79 15.19 -10.77
CA LEU A 90 10.46 13.89 -10.91
C LEU A 90 9.67 12.89 -11.76
N TYR A 91 8.48 13.26 -12.26
CA TYR A 91 7.70 12.44 -13.17
C TYR A 91 8.53 11.94 -14.36
N LYS A 92 8.43 10.64 -14.67
CA LYS A 92 9.22 9.94 -15.71
C LYS A 92 10.73 9.90 -15.51
N LYS A 93 11.29 10.40 -14.41
CA LYS A 93 12.71 10.19 -14.11
C LYS A 93 12.93 8.74 -13.67
N LYS A 94 14.04 8.12 -14.08
CA LYS A 94 14.43 6.80 -13.57
C LYS A 94 14.65 6.85 -12.06
N LYS A 95 14.13 5.87 -11.32
CA LYS A 95 14.30 5.82 -9.85
C LYS A 95 15.78 5.85 -9.43
N LYS A 96 16.65 5.17 -10.19
CA LYS A 96 18.10 5.20 -9.95
C LYS A 96 18.64 6.62 -10.06
N TRP A 97 18.32 7.34 -11.14
CA TRP A 97 18.72 8.73 -11.31
C TRP A 97 18.25 9.62 -10.17
N VAL A 98 16.98 9.46 -9.75
CA VAL A 98 16.43 10.22 -8.61
C VAL A 98 17.19 9.94 -7.33
N ALA A 99 17.54 8.69 -7.05
CA ALA A 99 18.30 8.32 -5.86
C ALA A 99 19.73 8.91 -5.84
N GLU A 100 20.33 9.10 -7.02
CA GLU A 100 21.66 9.71 -7.18
C GLU A 100 21.64 11.24 -7.01
N HIS A 101 20.57 11.92 -7.51
CA HIS A 101 20.48 13.39 -7.51
C HIS A 101 19.74 13.96 -6.31
N TYR A 102 18.96 13.14 -5.61
CA TYR A 102 18.19 13.48 -4.42
C TYR A 102 18.50 12.47 -3.30
N PRO A 103 19.59 12.65 -2.54
CA PRO A 103 20.01 11.70 -1.50
C PRO A 103 18.94 11.42 -0.42
N GLN A 104 17.99 12.37 -0.23
CA GLN A 104 16.86 12.24 0.70
C GLN A 104 15.75 11.33 0.17
N TYR A 105 15.73 11.04 -1.15
CA TYR A 105 14.72 10.18 -1.77
C TYR A 105 14.62 8.85 -1.04
N LYS A 106 13.44 8.54 -0.51
CA LYS A 106 13.15 7.35 0.30
C LYS A 106 13.97 7.20 1.60
N LYS A 107 14.74 8.19 2.01
CA LYS A 107 15.49 8.17 3.27
C LYS A 107 14.90 9.15 4.28
N ASP A 108 14.37 10.27 3.82
CA ASP A 108 13.76 11.31 4.63
C ASP A 108 12.26 11.39 4.31
N PRO A 109 11.36 11.07 5.25
CA PRO A 109 9.92 11.14 5.03
C PRO A 109 9.40 12.56 4.88
N ASP A 110 10.13 13.55 5.37
CA ASP A 110 9.74 14.96 5.38
C ASP A 110 10.29 15.74 4.17
N PHE A 111 11.16 15.11 3.38
CA PHE A 111 11.67 15.72 2.16
C PHE A 111 10.55 15.98 1.16
N VAL A 112 10.30 17.28 0.87
CA VAL A 112 9.32 17.73 -0.13
C VAL A 112 9.94 17.68 -1.51
N TYR A 113 9.36 16.90 -2.42
CA TYR A 113 9.83 16.81 -3.80
C TYR A 113 9.58 18.11 -4.56
N PRO A 114 10.43 18.50 -5.52
CA PRO A 114 10.25 19.73 -6.30
C PRO A 114 8.86 19.79 -6.96
N GLU A 115 8.07 20.82 -6.64
CA GLU A 115 6.67 20.97 -7.07
C GLU A 115 5.75 19.79 -6.70
N GLY A 116 6.07 19.11 -5.61
CA GLY A 116 5.34 17.95 -5.12
C GLY A 116 5.05 18.02 -3.63
N GLU A 117 4.94 16.87 -3.03
CA GLU A 117 4.73 16.69 -1.59
C GLU A 117 5.78 15.75 -0.98
N SER A 118 5.86 15.69 0.36
CA SER A 118 6.67 14.69 1.06
C SER A 118 5.88 13.38 1.25
N PHE A 119 6.60 12.29 1.58
CA PHE A 119 5.95 11.04 1.97
C PHE A 119 5.05 11.24 3.20
N ARG A 120 5.50 12.04 4.17
CA ARG A 120 4.73 12.31 5.38
C ARG A 120 3.43 13.04 5.09
N GLN A 121 3.43 14.03 4.20
CA GLN A 121 2.20 14.72 3.80
C GLN A 121 1.20 13.75 3.15
N MET A 122 1.67 12.91 2.23
CA MET A 122 0.85 11.84 1.64
C MET A 122 0.30 10.88 2.71
N GLN A 123 1.15 10.43 3.64
CA GLN A 123 0.74 9.52 4.71
C GLN A 123 -0.32 10.17 5.61
N GLN A 124 -0.13 11.42 6.02
CA GLN A 124 -1.08 12.15 6.87
C GLN A 124 -2.46 12.23 6.24
N ARG A 125 -2.56 12.67 4.95
CA ARG A 125 -3.86 12.79 4.28
C ARG A 125 -4.54 11.43 4.08
N SER A 126 -3.78 10.40 3.74
CA SER A 126 -4.35 9.08 3.47
C SER A 126 -4.77 8.35 4.75
N VAL A 127 -3.98 8.47 5.82
CA VAL A 127 -4.33 7.92 7.14
C VAL A 127 -5.55 8.63 7.72
N ALA A 128 -5.59 9.97 7.67
CA ALA A 128 -6.75 10.73 8.14
C ALA A 128 -8.04 10.30 7.43
N PHE A 129 -7.99 10.09 6.11
CA PHE A 129 -9.11 9.57 5.34
C PHE A 129 -9.55 8.18 5.83
N LEU A 130 -8.61 7.24 5.95
CA LEU A 130 -8.94 5.85 6.33
C LEU A 130 -9.47 5.75 7.75
N SER A 131 -8.90 6.49 8.70
CA SER A 131 -9.37 6.55 10.09
C SER A 131 -10.78 7.15 10.18
N SER A 132 -11.03 8.26 9.47
CA SER A 132 -12.37 8.86 9.41
C SER A 132 -13.40 7.92 8.79
N LEU A 133 -13.03 7.23 7.69
CA LEU A 133 -13.90 6.24 7.05
C LEU A 133 -14.23 5.10 8.00
N ALA A 134 -13.25 4.60 8.75
CA ALA A 134 -13.43 3.53 9.72
C ALA A 134 -14.39 3.95 10.86
N LYS A 135 -14.24 5.16 11.35
CA LYS A 135 -15.10 5.72 12.41
C LYS A 135 -16.55 5.85 11.97
N THR A 136 -16.78 6.34 10.75
CA THR A 136 -18.12 6.61 10.23
C THR A 136 -18.84 5.38 9.69
N ASN A 137 -18.11 4.30 9.38
CA ASN A 137 -18.65 3.08 8.76
C ASN A 137 -18.22 1.80 9.52
N PRO A 138 -18.47 1.69 10.84
CA PRO A 138 -17.86 0.66 11.69
C PRO A 138 -18.23 -0.78 11.31
N GLN A 139 -19.36 -1.01 10.65
CA GLN A 139 -19.85 -2.34 10.27
C GLN A 139 -19.55 -2.72 8.81
N GLN A 140 -19.02 -1.79 8.01
CA GLN A 140 -18.81 -2.03 6.59
C GLN A 140 -17.52 -2.82 6.31
N THR A 141 -17.57 -3.62 5.23
CA THR A 141 -16.40 -4.15 4.54
C THR A 141 -16.20 -3.37 3.25
N VAL A 142 -15.10 -2.64 3.14
CA VAL A 142 -14.81 -1.78 1.98
C VAL A 142 -13.62 -2.28 1.18
N LEU A 143 -13.66 -2.13 -0.14
CA LEU A 143 -12.51 -2.30 -1.01
C LEU A 143 -11.86 -0.94 -1.28
N ILE A 144 -10.56 -0.84 -1.08
CA ILE A 144 -9.79 0.38 -1.36
C ILE A 144 -8.73 0.07 -2.41
N VAL A 145 -8.72 0.84 -3.50
CA VAL A 145 -7.70 0.75 -4.54
C VAL A 145 -6.80 1.98 -4.48
N ALA A 146 -5.54 1.75 -4.15
CA ALA A 146 -4.56 2.82 -3.96
C ALA A 146 -3.20 2.50 -4.62
N HIS A 147 -2.13 3.01 -4.06
CA HIS A 147 -0.78 3.01 -4.61
C HIS A 147 0.22 2.42 -3.61
N ALA A 148 1.41 2.06 -4.09
CA ALA A 148 2.43 1.42 -3.26
C ALA A 148 2.91 2.33 -2.11
N GLY A 149 3.03 3.64 -2.33
CA GLY A 149 3.39 4.61 -1.29
C GLY A 149 2.32 4.71 -0.21
N VAL A 150 1.05 4.86 -0.62
CA VAL A 150 -0.11 4.93 0.29
C VAL A 150 -0.22 3.67 1.15
N ILE A 151 -0.14 2.48 0.52
CA ILE A 151 -0.22 1.20 1.23
C ILE A 151 0.92 1.07 2.26
N ARG A 152 2.16 1.44 1.90
CA ARG A 152 3.27 1.50 2.84
C ARG A 152 3.02 2.51 3.96
N GLY A 153 2.41 3.65 3.63
CA GLY A 153 2.00 4.66 4.60
C GLY A 153 1.04 4.09 5.65
N PHE A 154 0.04 3.33 5.22
CA PHE A 154 -0.89 2.63 6.13
C PHE A 154 -0.18 1.59 6.99
N ILE A 155 0.60 0.69 6.37
CA ILE A 155 1.33 -0.35 7.09
C ILE A 155 2.26 0.27 8.14
N SER A 156 3.07 1.26 7.77
CA SER A 156 4.01 1.89 8.72
C SER A 156 3.29 2.63 9.84
N HIS A 157 2.18 3.33 9.55
CA HIS A 157 1.42 4.05 10.55
C HIS A 157 0.74 3.10 11.54
N PHE A 158 -0.07 2.18 11.04
CA PHE A 158 -0.90 1.31 11.89
C PHE A 158 -0.10 0.23 12.61
N LEU A 159 1.02 -0.22 12.05
CA LEU A 159 1.92 -1.18 12.72
C LEU A 159 3.05 -0.50 13.51
N GLY A 160 3.09 0.83 13.57
CA GLY A 160 4.12 1.57 14.30
C GLY A 160 5.54 1.38 13.75
N LEU A 161 5.71 1.12 12.45
CA LEU A 161 7.01 0.86 11.85
C LEU A 161 7.79 2.16 11.61
N ASN A 162 9.12 2.07 11.74
CA ASN A 162 10.00 3.16 11.34
C ASN A 162 9.93 3.42 9.83
N TYR A 163 10.20 4.66 9.42
CA TYR A 163 10.24 5.01 8.00
C TYR A 163 11.25 4.17 7.21
N ALA A 164 12.40 3.85 7.79
CA ALA A 164 13.40 2.99 7.16
C ALA A 164 12.86 1.57 6.87
N ASP A 165 11.96 1.07 7.72
CA ASP A 165 11.40 -0.28 7.57
C ASP A 165 10.27 -0.35 6.55
N HIS A 166 9.53 0.77 6.30
CA HIS A 166 8.42 0.77 5.35
C HIS A 166 8.84 0.39 3.92
N LEU A 167 10.09 0.65 3.53
CA LEU A 167 10.63 0.29 2.21
C LEU A 167 10.87 -1.21 2.03
N ARG A 168 10.95 -1.97 3.13
CA ARG A 168 11.08 -3.44 3.09
C ARG A 168 9.81 -4.08 2.56
N HIS A 169 8.65 -3.42 2.68
CA HIS A 169 7.39 -3.88 2.11
C HIS A 169 7.35 -3.68 0.59
N LYS A 170 7.55 -4.76 -0.15
CA LYS A 170 7.45 -4.77 -1.60
C LYS A 170 5.99 -4.93 -2.03
N ILE A 171 5.26 -3.83 -2.13
CA ILE A 171 3.86 -3.84 -2.53
C ILE A 171 3.75 -4.19 -4.02
N SER A 172 3.47 -5.46 -4.32
CA SER A 172 3.26 -5.95 -5.68
C SER A 172 1.90 -5.48 -6.23
N HIS A 173 1.65 -5.66 -7.54
CA HIS A 173 0.33 -5.40 -8.12
C HIS A 173 -0.70 -6.51 -7.80
N ARG A 174 -0.27 -7.58 -7.10
CA ARG A 174 -1.10 -8.66 -6.54
C ARG A 174 -1.25 -8.57 -5.03
N TYR A 175 -0.86 -7.45 -4.43
CA TYR A 175 -1.00 -7.22 -3.01
C TYR A 175 -2.48 -7.13 -2.62
N ILE A 176 -2.82 -7.75 -1.48
CA ILE A 176 -4.13 -7.66 -0.83
C ILE A 176 -3.85 -7.55 0.67
N GLY A 177 -4.08 -6.37 1.24
CA GLY A 177 -4.03 -6.15 2.70
C GLY A 177 -5.42 -6.20 3.30
N ASP A 178 -5.56 -6.85 4.44
CA ASP A 178 -6.79 -6.92 5.25
C ASP A 178 -6.55 -6.15 6.55
N PHE A 179 -7.18 -5.00 6.67
CA PHE A 179 -7.10 -4.13 7.85
C PHE A 179 -8.44 -4.13 8.56
N GLN A 180 -8.45 -4.44 9.85
CA GLN A 180 -9.65 -4.41 10.67
C GLN A 180 -9.55 -3.29 11.70
N PHE A 181 -10.62 -2.52 11.81
CA PHE A 181 -10.70 -1.32 12.63
C PHE A 181 -11.75 -1.43 13.70
N ASP A 182 -11.40 -0.94 14.89
CA ASP A 182 -12.33 -0.57 15.95
C ASP A 182 -12.23 0.96 16.13
N GLY A 183 -13.34 1.66 15.81
CA GLY A 183 -13.30 3.10 15.64
C GLY A 183 -12.24 3.52 14.59
N GLU A 184 -11.35 4.43 14.97
CA GLU A 184 -10.24 4.92 14.14
C GLU A 184 -8.98 4.03 14.22
N SER A 185 -8.96 3.07 15.14
CA SER A 185 -7.79 2.26 15.46
C SER A 185 -7.77 0.98 14.63
N CYS A 186 -6.67 0.70 13.94
CA CYS A 186 -6.45 -0.60 13.32
C CYS A 186 -6.08 -1.61 14.41
N VAL A 187 -6.91 -2.65 14.57
CA VAL A 187 -6.73 -3.69 15.60
C VAL A 187 -6.16 -4.99 15.06
N ARG A 188 -6.21 -5.17 13.73
CA ARG A 188 -5.71 -6.37 13.07
C ARG A 188 -5.27 -6.08 11.65
N TYR A 189 -4.18 -6.71 11.23
CA TYR A 189 -3.65 -6.67 9.88
C TYR A 189 -3.24 -8.06 9.40
N ASP A 190 -3.51 -8.37 8.11
CA ASP A 190 -3.08 -9.59 7.42
C ASP A 190 -2.83 -9.32 5.93
N GLU A 191 -2.00 -10.15 5.29
CA GLU A 191 -1.76 -10.13 3.84
C GLU A 191 -2.38 -11.35 3.17
N LEU A 192 -3.48 -11.16 2.44
CA LEU A 192 -4.24 -12.23 1.79
C LEU A 192 -3.75 -12.57 0.38
N GLY A 193 -2.95 -11.71 -0.21
CA GLY A 193 -2.41 -11.83 -1.56
C GLY A 193 -1.01 -12.42 -1.60
N LYS A 194 -0.25 -12.08 -2.65
CA LYS A 194 1.16 -12.39 -2.69
C LYS A 194 1.87 -11.55 -1.63
N PRO A 195 2.57 -12.18 -0.66
CA PRO A 195 3.25 -11.47 0.41
C PRO A 195 4.17 -10.37 -0.11
N SER A 196 4.24 -9.27 0.63
CA SER A 196 5.08 -8.12 0.28
C SER A 196 6.60 -8.41 0.38
N GLY A 197 6.95 -9.60 0.87
CA GLY A 197 8.33 -10.03 1.11
C GLY A 197 8.89 -9.55 2.46
N PHE A 198 8.10 -8.81 3.24
CA PHE A 198 8.31 -8.68 4.67
C PHE A 198 7.71 -9.93 5.31
N VAL A 199 8.55 -10.74 5.95
CA VAL A 199 8.10 -12.02 6.49
C VAL A 199 7.23 -11.78 7.71
N HIS A 200 5.93 -11.65 7.49
CA HIS A 200 4.92 -11.92 8.47
C HIS A 200 4.33 -13.30 8.15
N GLU A 201 4.67 -14.27 8.95
CA GLU A 201 3.88 -15.49 9.02
C GLU A 201 2.74 -15.23 10.01
N GLY A 202 1.55 -14.92 9.47
CA GLY A 202 0.33 -14.84 10.26
C GLY A 202 -0.26 -13.44 10.44
N VAL A 203 -1.36 -13.43 11.18
CA VAL A 203 -2.13 -12.24 11.53
C VAL A 203 -1.41 -11.43 12.60
N ILE A 204 -1.34 -10.11 12.44
CA ILE A 204 -0.85 -9.19 13.48
C ILE A 204 -2.08 -8.65 14.22
N GLU A 205 -2.17 -8.99 15.52
CA GLU A 205 -3.09 -8.34 16.44
C GLU A 205 -2.42 -7.10 17.04
N ILE A 206 -3.06 -5.96 16.94
CA ILE A 206 -2.54 -4.68 17.42
C ILE A 206 -3.26 -4.35 18.74
N PRO A 207 -2.57 -4.35 19.89
CA PRO A 207 -3.21 -4.07 21.18
C PRO A 207 -3.81 -2.66 21.21
N VAL A 208 -5.09 -2.54 21.57
CA VAL A 208 -5.83 -1.28 21.65
C VAL A 208 -5.18 -0.29 22.62
N SER A 209 -4.53 -0.78 23.68
CA SER A 209 -3.81 0.04 24.67
C SER A 209 -2.66 0.87 24.10
N CYS A 210 -2.11 0.49 22.95
CA CYS A 210 -0.99 1.20 22.33
C CYS A 210 -1.44 2.44 21.52
N VAL A 211 -2.73 2.53 21.16
CA VAL A 211 -3.25 3.60 20.29
C VAL A 211 -3.60 4.85 21.09
N ALA A 212 -4.02 4.71 22.36
CA ALA A 212 -4.49 5.82 23.20
C ALA A 212 -3.38 6.71 23.78
N ALA A 213 -2.12 6.24 23.81
CA ALA A 213 -1.04 6.90 24.56
C ALA A 213 -0.07 7.72 23.71
N GLY A 214 -0.25 7.83 22.39
CA GLY A 214 0.73 8.49 21.51
C GLY A 214 2.12 7.82 21.55
N SER A 215 2.29 6.76 22.32
CA SER A 215 3.48 5.94 22.40
C SER A 215 3.43 4.87 21.30
N ARG A 216 4.49 4.76 20.54
CA ARG A 216 4.63 3.80 19.45
C ARG A 216 4.40 2.38 19.98
N PRO A 217 3.49 1.58 19.41
CA PRO A 217 3.40 0.17 19.76
C PRO A 217 4.72 -0.52 19.37
N VAL A 218 5.35 -1.18 20.32
CA VAL A 218 6.41 -2.14 20.02
C VAL A 218 5.69 -3.44 19.66
N PRO A 219 5.75 -3.93 18.42
CA PRO A 219 5.13 -5.20 18.09
C PRO A 219 5.76 -6.30 18.95
N SER A 220 4.96 -7.04 19.71
CA SER A 220 5.41 -8.23 20.44
C SER A 220 5.66 -9.44 19.51
N ALA A 221 5.59 -9.24 18.19
CA ALA A 221 5.95 -10.24 17.22
C ALA A 221 7.47 -10.42 17.18
N LYS A 222 7.96 -11.61 17.49
CA LYS A 222 9.36 -12.00 17.27
C LYS A 222 9.66 -11.91 15.78
N ILE A 223 10.34 -10.84 15.39
CA ILE A 223 10.89 -10.69 14.03
C ILE A 223 12.02 -11.72 13.94
N LYS A 224 11.80 -12.84 13.25
CA LYS A 224 12.89 -13.72 12.86
C LYS A 224 13.68 -13.01 11.76
N SER A 225 14.94 -12.68 12.05
CA SER A 225 15.90 -12.23 11.06
C SER A 225 16.06 -13.29 9.96
N ALA A 226 16.09 -12.85 8.71
CA ALA A 226 16.39 -13.73 7.58
C ALA A 226 17.74 -14.43 7.82
N PRO A 227 17.90 -15.72 7.42
CA PRO A 227 19.17 -16.40 7.54
C PRO A 227 20.24 -15.66 6.72
N GLU A 228 21.38 -15.37 7.34
CA GLU A 228 22.57 -14.90 6.65
C GLU A 228 22.98 -15.95 5.61
N PHE A 229 23.01 -15.55 4.34
CA PHE A 229 23.64 -16.35 3.29
C PHE A 229 25.15 -16.34 3.56
N SER A 230 25.65 -17.38 4.21
CA SER A 230 27.06 -17.66 4.30
C SER A 230 27.61 -17.89 2.91
N SER A 231 28.67 -17.16 2.59
CA SER A 231 29.49 -17.25 1.39
C SER A 231 29.86 -18.69 1.07
N LEU A 232 29.35 -19.23 -0.05
CA LEU A 232 29.94 -20.42 -0.66
C LEU A 232 31.18 -20.00 -1.42
N SER A 233 32.29 -20.35 -0.82
CA SER A 233 33.66 -20.31 -1.33
C SER A 233 33.74 -21.04 -2.69
N ALA A 234 34.26 -20.35 -3.68
CA ALA A 234 34.70 -20.93 -4.95
C ALA A 234 35.83 -21.92 -4.66
N LYS A 235 35.66 -23.19 -5.05
CA LYS A 235 36.78 -24.10 -5.32
C LYS A 235 36.82 -24.38 -6.80
N HIS A 236 38.02 -24.10 -7.34
CA HIS A 236 38.49 -24.51 -8.65
C HIS A 236 38.30 -26.04 -8.89
N ILE A 237 37.84 -26.41 -10.04
CA ILE A 237 38.53 -27.24 -11.02
C ILE A 237 37.91 -26.96 -12.38
#